data_00553f7735e233e223cfc69fadab644a
#
_entry.id   00553f7735e233e223cfc69fadab644a
#
_cell.length_a   1.000
_cell.length_b   1.000
_cell.length_c   1.000
_cell.angle_alpha   90.00
_cell.angle_beta   90.00
_cell.angle_gamma   90.00
#
_symmetry.space_group_name_H-M   'P 1'
#
loop_
_entity.id
_entity.type
_entity.pdbx_description
1 polymer ?
#
loop_
_entity_poly.entity_id
_entity_poly.type
_entity_poly.pdbx_seq_one_letter_code
_entity_poly.pdbx_strand_id
1 'polypeptide(L)'
;MFIESFYTFLGEVVVFLAILVIILFIAILILGFLIAKKNQIKFPRFILFTVDSLYFPFKSIAKLLKLDEHLIDDIAIKVRDEINKEKFKSIPAEKTLIFLPHCLRHRDCPATLQKDGLNCTECGLCSIGAIKKKANPKGYKLYIVPGSSFVKKIVVENKFEAVIGVAC
;
A
#
# COMPACT_ATOMS: atom_id res chain seq x y z
N MET A 1 45.09 -28.19 -13.48
CA MET A 1 44.19 -29.35 -13.44
C MET A 1 43.26 -29.35 -12.24
N PHE A 2 43.71 -29.29 -10.96
CA PHE A 2 42.82 -29.26 -9.80
C PHE A 2 42.00 -27.95 -9.70
N ILE A 3 42.59 -26.84 -9.98
CA ILE A 3 41.97 -25.52 -9.90
C ILE A 3 40.91 -25.33 -11.02
N GLU A 4 41.18 -25.80 -12.22
CA GLU A 4 40.24 -25.74 -13.34
C GLU A 4 39.00 -26.63 -13.09
N SER A 5 39.22 -27.85 -12.54
CA SER A 5 38.10 -28.75 -12.16
C SER A 5 37.23 -28.14 -11.05
N PHE A 6 37.82 -27.39 -10.13
CA PHE A 6 37.07 -26.67 -9.08
C PHE A 6 36.23 -25.54 -9.64
N TYR A 7 36.76 -24.74 -10.57
CA TYR A 7 35.99 -23.65 -11.20
C TYR A 7 34.86 -24.15 -12.10
N THR A 8 35.07 -25.26 -12.82
CA THR A 8 34.00 -25.88 -13.62
C THR A 8 32.89 -26.40 -12.74
N PHE A 9 33.21 -27.10 -11.65
CA PHE A 9 32.23 -27.57 -10.68
C PHE A 9 31.44 -26.40 -10.03
N LEU A 10 32.14 -25.32 -9.63
CA LEU A 10 31.51 -24.14 -9.06
C LEU A 10 30.58 -23.47 -10.09
N GLY A 11 31.00 -23.40 -11.35
CA GLY A 11 30.17 -22.88 -12.44
C GLY A 11 28.90 -23.69 -12.67
N GLU A 12 29.01 -25.00 -12.67
CA GLU A 12 27.84 -25.90 -12.81
C GLU A 12 26.86 -25.74 -11.65
N VAL A 13 27.32 -25.63 -10.41
CA VAL A 13 26.48 -25.40 -9.23
C VAL A 13 25.76 -24.05 -9.32
N VAL A 14 26.47 -23.00 -9.73
CA VAL A 14 25.86 -21.65 -9.87
C VAL A 14 24.79 -21.67 -10.96
N VAL A 15 25.05 -22.28 -12.11
CA VAL A 15 24.07 -22.40 -13.20
C VAL A 15 22.86 -23.24 -12.76
N PHE A 16 23.07 -24.33 -12.07
CA PHE A 16 21.98 -25.15 -11.54
C PHE A 16 21.10 -24.38 -10.56
N LEU A 17 21.70 -23.64 -9.62
CA LEU A 17 20.98 -22.79 -8.68
C LEU A 17 20.20 -21.68 -9.40
N ALA A 18 20.79 -21.04 -10.41
CA ALA A 18 20.12 -20.03 -11.20
C ALA A 18 18.88 -20.59 -11.92
N ILE A 19 19.00 -21.76 -12.54
CA ILE A 19 17.87 -22.44 -13.20
C ILE A 19 16.78 -22.81 -12.18
N LEU A 20 17.15 -23.32 -11.01
CA LEU A 20 16.21 -23.66 -9.95
C LEU A 20 15.41 -22.41 -9.49
N VAL A 21 16.09 -21.29 -9.29
CA VAL A 21 15.44 -20.03 -8.91
C VAL A 21 14.47 -19.55 -9.99
N ILE A 22 14.85 -19.66 -11.27
CA ILE A 22 13.97 -19.28 -12.39
C ILE A 22 12.72 -20.20 -12.43
N ILE A 23 12.88 -21.51 -12.26
CA ILE A 23 11.77 -22.45 -12.24
C ILE A 23 10.81 -22.14 -11.08
N LEU A 24 11.35 -21.91 -9.88
CA LEU A 24 10.55 -21.52 -8.72
C LEU A 24 9.79 -20.22 -8.96
N PHE A 25 10.44 -19.23 -9.56
CA PHE A 25 9.80 -17.96 -9.89
C PHE A 25 8.65 -18.13 -10.89
N ILE A 26 8.85 -18.90 -11.96
CA ILE A 26 7.80 -19.23 -12.94
C ILE A 26 6.66 -20.00 -12.28
N ALA A 27 6.94 -20.96 -11.41
CA ALA A 27 5.93 -21.72 -10.68
C ALA A 27 5.08 -20.83 -9.78
N ILE A 28 5.69 -19.85 -9.10
CA ILE A 28 4.96 -18.85 -8.27
C ILE A 28 4.07 -17.98 -9.14
N LEU A 29 4.55 -17.52 -10.32
CA LEU A 29 3.75 -16.72 -11.25
C LEU A 29 2.55 -17.51 -11.80
N ILE A 30 2.75 -18.77 -12.18
CA ILE A 30 1.67 -19.65 -12.67
C ILE A 30 0.64 -19.90 -11.55
N LEU A 31 1.10 -20.21 -10.36
CA LEU A 31 0.23 -20.42 -9.21
C LEU A 31 -0.58 -19.16 -8.88
N GLY A 32 0.08 -17.99 -8.88
CA GLY A 32 -0.57 -16.70 -8.69
C GLY A 32 -1.62 -16.43 -9.76
N PHE A 33 -1.33 -16.70 -11.04
CA PHE A 33 -2.25 -16.55 -12.15
C PHE A 33 -3.46 -17.51 -12.04
N LEU A 34 -3.24 -18.77 -11.68
CA LEU A 34 -4.31 -19.75 -11.49
C LEU A 34 -5.25 -19.37 -10.34
N ILE A 35 -4.69 -18.85 -9.24
CA ILE A 35 -5.47 -18.38 -8.08
C ILE A 35 -6.28 -17.14 -8.46
N ALA A 36 -5.70 -16.21 -9.20
CA ALA A 36 -6.38 -15.00 -9.68
C ALA A 36 -7.53 -15.34 -10.65
N LYS A 37 -7.33 -16.31 -11.58
CA LYS A 37 -8.35 -16.74 -12.55
C LYS A 37 -9.54 -17.43 -11.89
N LYS A 38 -9.35 -18.09 -10.74
CA LYS A 38 -10.42 -18.85 -10.04
C LYS A 38 -11.30 -17.98 -9.14
N ASN A 39 -11.12 -16.66 -9.10
CA ASN A 39 -11.90 -15.66 -8.37
C ASN A 39 -12.14 -15.97 -6.87
N GLN A 40 -11.32 -16.82 -6.28
CA GLN A 40 -11.33 -17.13 -4.86
C GLN A 40 -9.95 -16.85 -4.27
N ILE A 41 -9.69 -15.58 -3.94
CA ILE A 41 -8.50 -15.21 -3.15
C ILE A 41 -8.70 -15.75 -1.73
N LYS A 42 -8.43 -17.04 -1.53
CA LYS A 42 -8.56 -17.69 -0.20
C LYS A 42 -7.47 -17.27 0.78
N PHE A 43 -6.39 -16.61 0.30
CA PHE A 43 -5.27 -16.19 1.14
C PHE A 43 -4.86 -14.73 0.88
N PRO A 44 -5.71 -13.73 1.16
CA PRO A 44 -5.36 -12.33 0.96
C PRO A 44 -4.12 -11.93 1.78
N ARG A 45 -3.93 -12.51 2.97
CA ARG A 45 -2.75 -12.25 3.82
C ARG A 45 -1.43 -12.73 3.20
N PHE A 46 -1.44 -13.87 2.50
CA PHE A 46 -0.26 -14.39 1.84
C PHE A 46 0.16 -13.50 0.65
N ILE A 47 -0.81 -13.04 -0.14
CA ILE A 47 -0.54 -12.12 -1.25
C ILE A 47 0.01 -10.80 -0.74
N LEU A 48 -0.59 -10.24 0.31
CA LEU A 48 -0.09 -9.02 0.95
C LEU A 48 1.33 -9.20 1.49
N PHE A 49 1.61 -10.32 2.17
CA PHE A 49 2.96 -10.64 2.65
C PHE A 49 3.97 -10.74 1.50
N THR A 50 3.60 -11.36 0.37
CA THR A 50 4.46 -11.47 -0.81
C THR A 50 4.72 -10.10 -1.42
N VAL A 51 3.70 -9.26 -1.58
CA VAL A 51 3.84 -7.88 -2.08
C VAL A 51 4.75 -7.08 -1.16
N ASP A 52 4.56 -7.16 0.16
CA ASP A 52 5.37 -6.43 1.13
C ASP A 52 6.83 -6.91 1.15
N SER A 53 7.05 -8.23 1.04
CA SER A 53 8.40 -8.82 1.01
C SER A 53 9.16 -8.48 -0.27
N LEU A 54 8.47 -8.42 -1.40
CA LEU A 54 9.07 -8.13 -2.70
C LEU A 54 9.18 -6.62 -2.99
N TYR A 55 8.47 -5.77 -2.25
CA TYR A 55 8.45 -4.33 -2.47
C TYR A 55 9.85 -3.72 -2.45
N PHE A 56 10.65 -3.98 -1.41
CA PHE A 56 12.00 -3.42 -1.28
C PHE A 56 12.97 -3.92 -2.36
N PRO A 57 13.07 -5.22 -2.66
CA PRO A 57 13.88 -5.70 -3.79
C PRO A 57 13.50 -5.06 -5.12
N PHE A 58 12.20 -5.01 -5.44
CA PHE A 58 11.74 -4.40 -6.69
C PHE A 58 12.03 -2.91 -6.76
N LYS A 59 11.84 -2.17 -5.67
CA LYS A 59 12.17 -0.74 -5.61
C LYS A 59 13.68 -0.50 -5.80
N SER A 60 14.52 -1.36 -5.23
CA SER A 60 15.98 -1.27 -5.41
C SER A 60 16.41 -1.56 -6.85
N ILE A 61 15.81 -2.56 -7.49
CA ILE A 61 16.06 -2.90 -8.90
C ILE A 61 15.56 -1.78 -9.82
N ALA A 62 14.37 -1.23 -9.57
CA ALA A 62 13.84 -0.12 -10.35
C ALA A 62 14.74 1.11 -10.29
N LYS A 63 15.27 1.42 -9.11
CA LYS A 63 16.25 2.50 -8.94
C LYS A 63 17.53 2.24 -9.73
N LEU A 64 18.04 1.01 -9.71
CA LEU A 64 19.23 0.62 -10.50
C LEU A 64 18.98 0.75 -11.99
N LEU A 65 17.79 0.40 -12.47
CA LEU A 65 17.36 0.49 -13.87
C LEU A 65 16.85 1.88 -14.27
N LYS A 66 16.91 2.88 -13.36
CA LYS A 66 16.38 4.24 -13.55
C LYS A 66 14.90 4.28 -13.97
N LEU A 67 14.11 3.31 -13.51
CA LEU A 67 12.67 3.29 -13.70
C LEU A 67 12.00 4.23 -12.68
N ASP A 68 10.79 4.67 -13.01
CA ASP A 68 10.00 5.52 -12.12
C ASP A 68 9.61 4.75 -10.84
N GLU A 69 10.13 5.21 -9.70
CA GLU A 69 9.86 4.60 -8.40
C GLU A 69 8.36 4.70 -8.03
N HIS A 70 7.66 5.72 -8.50
CA HIS A 70 6.22 5.91 -8.26
C HIS A 70 5.36 4.82 -8.87
N LEU A 71 5.81 4.23 -9.98
CA LEU A 71 5.10 3.12 -10.63
C LEU A 71 4.93 1.92 -9.69
N ILE A 72 5.97 1.60 -8.92
CA ILE A 72 5.96 0.48 -7.97
C ILE A 72 5.03 0.78 -6.80
N ASP A 73 5.06 2.01 -6.31
CA ASP A 73 4.17 2.47 -5.24
C ASP A 73 2.70 2.38 -5.68
N ASP A 74 2.39 2.85 -6.90
CA ASP A 74 1.05 2.79 -7.49
C ASP A 74 0.53 1.36 -7.67
N ILE A 75 1.39 0.46 -8.16
CA ILE A 75 1.04 -0.96 -8.31
C ILE A 75 0.76 -1.59 -6.95
N ALA A 76 1.63 -1.35 -5.96
CA ALA A 76 1.47 -1.89 -4.63
C ALA A 76 0.17 -1.39 -3.95
N ILE A 77 -0.19 -0.12 -4.14
CA ILE A 77 -1.44 0.45 -3.65
C ILE A 77 -2.64 -0.21 -4.33
N LYS A 78 -2.65 -0.28 -5.67
CA LYS A 78 -3.75 -0.90 -6.44
C LYS A 78 -3.99 -2.36 -6.06
N VAL A 79 -2.91 -3.13 -5.86
CA VAL A 79 -3.03 -4.54 -5.42
C VAL A 79 -3.65 -4.62 -4.04
N ARG A 80 -3.22 -3.78 -3.09
CA ARG A 80 -3.81 -3.74 -1.74
C ARG A 80 -5.28 -3.34 -1.76
N ASP A 81 -5.62 -2.35 -2.56
CA ASP A 81 -7.00 -1.86 -2.71
C ASP A 81 -7.91 -2.96 -3.27
N GLU A 82 -7.50 -3.66 -4.32
CA GLU A 82 -8.31 -4.71 -4.93
C GLU A 82 -8.50 -5.92 -3.99
N ILE A 83 -7.46 -6.32 -3.26
CA ILE A 83 -7.54 -7.41 -2.27
C ILE A 83 -8.50 -7.07 -1.13
N ASN A 84 -8.49 -5.82 -0.67
CA ASN A 84 -9.31 -5.39 0.47
C ASN A 84 -10.71 -4.93 0.08
N LYS A 85 -10.99 -4.71 -1.21
CA LYS A 85 -12.22 -4.11 -1.74
C LYS A 85 -13.51 -4.79 -1.26
N GLU A 86 -13.57 -6.12 -1.36
CA GLU A 86 -14.78 -6.86 -0.97
C GLU A 86 -15.00 -6.79 0.54
N LYS A 87 -13.93 -6.92 1.33
CA LYS A 87 -14.02 -6.77 2.78
C LYS A 87 -14.41 -5.35 3.17
N PHE A 88 -13.86 -4.34 2.49
CA PHE A 88 -14.18 -2.94 2.73
C PHE A 88 -15.65 -2.62 2.48
N LYS A 89 -16.26 -3.16 1.42
CA LYS A 89 -17.67 -2.96 1.08
C LYS A 89 -18.64 -3.43 2.19
N SER A 90 -18.23 -4.41 2.99
CA SER A 90 -19.04 -4.93 4.09
C SER A 90 -18.95 -4.12 5.38
N ILE A 91 -18.04 -3.13 5.46
CA ILE A 91 -17.79 -2.35 6.66
C ILE A 91 -18.63 -1.07 6.65
N PRO A 92 -19.40 -0.78 7.72
CA PRO A 92 -20.18 0.44 7.83
C PRO A 92 -19.30 1.70 7.81
N ALA A 93 -19.84 2.79 7.27
CA ALA A 93 -19.13 4.07 7.18
C ALA A 93 -18.73 4.63 8.55
N GLU A 94 -19.58 4.44 9.58
CA GLU A 94 -19.32 4.90 10.96
C GLU A 94 -18.10 4.21 11.60
N LYS A 95 -17.73 3.02 11.11
CA LYS A 95 -16.56 2.26 11.53
C LYS A 95 -15.35 2.46 10.63
N THR A 96 -15.43 3.40 9.69
CA THR A 96 -14.36 3.70 8.74
C THR A 96 -13.77 5.08 9.03
N LEU A 97 -12.44 5.12 9.16
CA LEU A 97 -11.68 6.37 9.31
C LEU A 97 -11.14 6.81 7.95
N ILE A 98 -11.20 8.12 7.68
CA ILE A 98 -10.56 8.75 6.51
C ILE A 98 -9.42 9.63 7.00
N PHE A 99 -8.20 9.36 6.53
CA PHE A 99 -7.05 10.20 6.80
C PHE A 99 -6.65 10.98 5.56
N LEU A 100 -6.67 12.30 5.67
CA LEU A 100 -6.21 13.23 4.65
C LEU A 100 -4.90 13.87 5.11
N PRO A 101 -3.88 13.96 4.25
CA PRO A 101 -2.64 14.64 4.59
C PRO A 101 -2.84 16.14 4.56
N HIS A 102 -2.15 16.87 5.44
CA HIS A 102 -2.24 18.32 5.53
C HIS A 102 -1.68 19.04 4.28
N CYS A 103 -0.85 18.40 3.48
CA CYS A 103 -0.29 18.95 2.24
C CYS A 103 -1.36 19.24 1.16
N LEU A 104 -2.55 18.63 1.24
CA LEU A 104 -3.68 18.94 0.37
C LEU A 104 -4.36 20.27 0.69
N ARG A 105 -4.00 20.89 1.79
CA ARG A 105 -4.56 22.12 2.28
C ARG A 105 -4.03 23.33 1.49
N HIS A 106 -4.88 24.32 1.22
CA HIS A 106 -4.46 25.57 0.62
C HIS A 106 -3.56 26.37 1.59
N ARG A 107 -2.64 27.18 1.08
CA ARG A 107 -1.72 28.00 1.89
C ARG A 107 -2.47 28.92 2.86
N ASP A 108 -3.54 29.56 2.38
CA ASP A 108 -4.35 30.54 3.14
C ASP A 108 -5.52 29.88 3.90
N CYS A 109 -5.44 28.57 4.15
CA CYS A 109 -6.49 27.86 4.86
C CYS A 109 -6.57 28.31 6.33
N PRO A 110 -7.74 28.72 6.83
CA PRO A 110 -7.92 29.21 8.21
C PRO A 110 -7.98 28.07 9.25
N ALA A 111 -7.89 26.81 8.83
CA ALA A 111 -7.99 25.68 9.74
C ALA A 111 -6.87 25.69 10.79
N THR A 112 -7.23 25.45 12.04
CA THR A 112 -6.33 25.39 13.19
C THR A 112 -6.02 23.94 13.57
N LEU A 113 -4.81 23.69 14.08
CA LEU A 113 -4.41 22.39 14.59
C LEU A 113 -5.01 22.14 15.97
N GLN A 114 -5.72 21.03 16.11
CA GLN A 114 -6.31 20.56 17.36
C GLN A 114 -5.69 19.22 17.79
N LYS A 115 -6.15 18.66 18.92
CA LYS A 115 -5.64 17.37 19.44
C LYS A 115 -5.77 16.20 18.47
N ASP A 116 -6.81 16.24 17.61
CA ASP A 116 -7.16 15.16 16.69
C ASP A 116 -6.81 15.50 15.22
N GLY A 117 -5.99 16.53 15.00
CA GLY A 117 -5.60 16.99 13.69
C GLY A 117 -6.10 18.40 13.35
N LEU A 118 -6.16 18.73 12.07
CA LEU A 118 -6.64 20.02 11.61
C LEU A 118 -8.17 20.05 11.50
N ASN A 119 -8.80 21.04 12.12
CA ASN A 119 -10.24 21.23 12.00
C ASN A 119 -10.58 22.05 10.75
N CYS A 120 -11.07 21.37 9.70
CA CYS A 120 -11.46 22.00 8.44
C CYS A 120 -12.74 22.86 8.61
N THR A 121 -12.66 24.15 8.25
CA THR A 121 -13.76 25.10 8.26
C THR A 121 -14.59 25.10 6.96
N GLU A 122 -14.25 24.21 6.01
CA GLU A 122 -14.94 24.08 4.71
C GLU A 122 -14.93 25.37 3.87
N CYS A 123 -13.85 26.14 3.98
CA CYS A 123 -13.68 27.45 3.35
C CYS A 123 -13.70 27.44 1.80
N GLY A 124 -13.68 26.28 1.17
CA GLY A 124 -13.72 26.13 -0.30
C GLY A 124 -12.38 26.30 -1.03
N LEU A 125 -11.29 26.65 -0.32
CA LEU A 125 -9.98 26.90 -0.92
C LEU A 125 -9.23 25.63 -1.39
N CYS A 126 -9.66 24.43 -0.96
CA CYS A 126 -9.02 23.17 -1.30
C CYS A 126 -10.03 22.01 -1.38
N SER A 127 -9.60 20.87 -1.91
CA SER A 127 -10.43 19.66 -2.07
C SER A 127 -10.89 19.03 -0.76
N ILE A 128 -10.20 19.30 0.35
CA ILE A 128 -10.53 18.75 1.67
C ILE A 128 -11.96 19.07 2.10
N GLY A 129 -12.41 20.32 1.91
CA GLY A 129 -13.77 20.73 2.25
C GLY A 129 -14.82 19.97 1.44
N ALA A 130 -14.59 19.74 0.16
CA ALA A 130 -15.49 18.98 -0.70
C ALA A 130 -15.55 17.49 -0.29
N ILE A 131 -14.42 16.90 0.08
CA ILE A 131 -14.36 15.52 0.60
C ILE A 131 -15.12 15.43 1.92
N LYS A 132 -14.91 16.38 2.86
CA LYS A 132 -15.59 16.42 4.15
C LYS A 132 -17.10 16.52 4.00
N LYS A 133 -17.59 17.40 3.11
CA LYS A 133 -19.03 17.53 2.79
C LYS A 133 -19.66 16.26 2.27
N LYS A 134 -18.90 15.41 1.55
CA LYS A 134 -19.39 14.14 1.03
C LYS A 134 -19.26 12.99 2.04
N ALA A 135 -18.28 13.05 2.92
CA ALA A 135 -17.99 11.99 3.89
C ALA A 135 -18.91 12.06 5.12
N ASN A 136 -19.10 13.25 5.67
CA ASN A 136 -19.89 13.45 6.90
C ASN A 136 -21.33 12.91 6.82
N PRO A 137 -22.12 13.19 5.75
CA PRO A 137 -23.49 12.68 5.66
C PRO A 137 -23.56 11.16 5.57
N LYS A 138 -22.48 10.51 5.16
CA LYS A 138 -22.38 9.04 5.08
C LYS A 138 -21.92 8.38 6.38
N GLY A 139 -21.57 9.17 7.40
CA GLY A 139 -21.12 8.69 8.70
C GLY A 139 -19.62 8.42 8.81
N TYR A 140 -18.80 8.73 7.79
CA TYR A 140 -17.35 8.58 7.86
C TYR A 140 -16.73 9.55 8.85
N LYS A 141 -15.75 9.07 9.64
CA LYS A 141 -14.93 9.93 10.50
C LYS A 141 -13.68 10.39 9.74
N LEU A 142 -13.59 11.68 9.47
CA LEU A 142 -12.52 12.27 8.67
C LEU A 142 -11.55 13.06 9.54
N TYR A 143 -10.26 12.76 9.38
CA TYR A 143 -9.15 13.41 10.08
C TYR A 143 -8.14 13.97 9.08
N ILE A 144 -7.70 15.21 9.31
CA ILE A 144 -6.64 15.85 8.53
C ILE A 144 -5.39 15.88 9.40
N VAL A 145 -4.39 15.09 9.03
CA VAL A 145 -3.24 14.82 9.90
C VAL A 145 -1.95 15.41 9.34
N PRO A 146 -1.14 16.06 10.18
CA PRO A 146 0.15 16.61 9.77
C PRO A 146 1.26 15.54 9.66
N GLY A 147 1.04 14.34 10.19
CA GLY A 147 2.05 13.29 10.16
C GLY A 147 1.61 11.99 10.83
N SER A 148 2.47 10.98 10.75
CA SER A 148 2.21 9.61 11.22
C SER A 148 1.94 9.50 12.73
N SER A 149 2.49 10.39 13.54
CA SER A 149 2.27 10.41 15.00
C SER A 149 0.80 10.69 15.33
N PHE A 150 0.15 11.59 14.59
CA PHE A 150 -1.28 11.86 14.73
C PHE A 150 -2.12 10.65 14.29
N VAL A 151 -1.76 10.01 13.18
CA VAL A 151 -2.44 8.79 12.73
C VAL A 151 -2.39 7.72 13.81
N LYS A 152 -1.20 7.45 14.37
CA LYS A 152 -1.03 6.45 15.43
C LYS A 152 -1.91 6.73 16.66
N LYS A 153 -1.96 8.00 17.08
CA LYS A 153 -2.78 8.43 18.21
C LYS A 153 -4.26 8.17 17.94
N ILE A 154 -4.78 8.65 16.81
CA ILE A 154 -6.19 8.52 16.43
C ILE A 154 -6.59 7.05 16.30
N VAL A 155 -5.71 6.21 15.72
CA VAL A 155 -5.93 4.77 15.56
C VAL A 155 -6.05 4.06 16.91
N VAL A 156 -5.26 4.45 17.92
CA VAL A 156 -5.34 3.88 19.27
C VAL A 156 -6.59 4.32 20.02
N GLU A 157 -7.00 5.59 19.85
CA GLU A 157 -8.13 6.18 20.57
C GLU A 157 -9.50 5.80 19.99
N ASN A 158 -9.56 5.41 18.73
CA ASN A 158 -10.82 5.11 18.03
C ASN A 158 -10.99 3.61 17.74
N LYS A 159 -12.21 3.11 17.97
CA LYS A 159 -12.61 1.77 17.49
C LYS A 159 -13.04 1.89 16.03
N PHE A 160 -12.34 1.20 15.13
CA PHE A 160 -12.63 1.17 13.69
C PHE A 160 -12.35 -0.22 13.11
N GLU A 161 -12.91 -0.47 11.92
CA GLU A 161 -12.73 -1.72 11.19
C GLU A 161 -12.05 -1.50 9.84
N ALA A 162 -12.11 -0.26 9.31
CA ALA A 162 -11.46 0.12 8.05
C ALA A 162 -10.85 1.52 8.10
N VAL A 163 -9.87 1.72 7.24
CA VAL A 163 -9.18 3.01 7.05
C VAL A 163 -9.04 3.31 5.56
N ILE A 164 -9.37 4.54 5.19
CA ILE A 164 -9.05 5.13 3.88
C ILE A 164 -7.92 6.11 4.09
N GLY A 165 -6.76 5.85 3.50
CA GLY A 165 -5.63 6.77 3.48
C GLY A 165 -5.52 7.45 2.12
N VAL A 166 -5.34 8.77 2.12
CA VAL A 166 -5.01 9.52 0.91
C VAL A 166 -3.54 9.89 0.95
N ALA A 167 -2.79 9.47 -0.06
CA ALA A 167 -1.39 9.83 -0.25
C ALA A 167 -1.26 11.16 -1.00
N CYS A 168 -0.18 11.91 -0.77
CA CYS A 168 0.21 13.08 -1.53
C CYS A 168 1.53 12.87 -2.26
#